data_fa8172cc2052424f7b1c8d0331509a39
#
_entry.id   fa8172cc2052424f7b1c8d0331509a39
#
_cell.length_a   1.000
_cell.length_b   1.000
_cell.length_c   1.000
_cell.angle_alpha   90.00
_cell.angle_beta   90.00
_cell.angle_gamma   90.00
#
_symmetry.space_group_name_H-M   'P 1'
#
loop_
_entity.id
_entity.type
_entity.pdbx_description
1 polymer ?
#
loop_
_entity_poly.entity_id
_entity_poly.type
_entity_poly.pdbx_seq_one_letter_code
_entity_poly.pdbx_strand_id
1 'polypeptide(L)'
;MTTSAAVQESLYVGGTWQRPEGFERFTWDFEAALGESSRWGRWRDGLGMDAMKLDLFGRTVDLIRDRLTSYGRGPDRFGLAHCDLRLANLLVHEGRVKVIDFDDCGFSWYMYDAATLMSFYEHLPGAPGLIEHWLEGYRTVRAVAKAEEEEIPTFVMLRRLLLVAWVGSHAESDLARSLGVAFTDQTVGLCSAYLRRFG
;
A
#
# COMPACT_ATOMS: atom_id res chain seq x y z
N MET A 1 0.59 21.09 -14.07
CA MET A 1 0.83 20.39 -12.80
C MET A 1 -0.50 20.13 -12.09
N THR A 2 -1.35 19.25 -12.62
CA THR A 2 -2.69 18.95 -12.07
C THR A 2 -2.97 17.45 -12.15
N THR A 3 -1.90 16.67 -12.04
CA THR A 3 -1.89 15.22 -12.33
C THR A 3 -2.58 14.39 -11.24
N SER A 4 -2.52 14.83 -9.99
CA SER A 4 -2.99 14.06 -8.84
C SER A 4 -4.51 14.18 -8.62
N ALA A 5 -5.11 15.34 -8.87
CA ALA A 5 -6.54 15.56 -8.67
C ALA A 5 -7.42 14.73 -9.62
N ALA A 6 -7.03 14.60 -10.89
CA ALA A 6 -7.79 13.85 -11.89
C ALA A 6 -7.77 12.34 -11.64
N VAL A 7 -6.68 11.82 -11.07
CA VAL A 7 -6.60 10.40 -10.65
C VAL A 7 -7.55 10.14 -9.50
N GLN A 8 -7.63 11.07 -8.56
CA GLN A 8 -8.43 10.92 -7.36
C GLN A 8 -9.93 11.11 -7.63
N GLU A 9 -10.30 12.01 -8.56
CA GLU A 9 -11.69 12.27 -8.92
C GLU A 9 -12.37 11.02 -9.52
N SER A 10 -11.61 10.16 -10.18
CA SER A 10 -12.11 8.88 -10.70
C SER A 10 -12.18 7.76 -9.65
N LEU A 11 -11.41 7.84 -8.57
CA LEU A 11 -11.34 6.82 -7.51
C LEU A 11 -12.10 7.20 -6.25
N TYR A 12 -12.18 8.51 -5.94
CA TYR A 12 -12.92 8.99 -4.80
C TYR A 12 -14.38 9.24 -5.18
N VAL A 13 -15.22 8.26 -5.03
CA VAL A 13 -16.69 8.39 -5.16
C VAL A 13 -17.28 8.93 -3.85
N GLY A 14 -16.58 9.77 -3.12
CA GLY A 14 -17.01 10.46 -1.90
C GLY A 14 -18.09 9.77 -1.05
N GLY A 15 -18.48 10.31 0.07
CA GLY A 15 -19.48 9.73 0.97
C GLY A 15 -20.90 9.56 0.39
N THR A 16 -21.08 9.74 -0.92
CA THR A 16 -22.34 9.52 -1.63
C THR A 16 -22.40 8.18 -2.37
N TRP A 17 -21.27 7.46 -2.53
CA TRP A 17 -21.30 6.15 -3.17
C TRP A 17 -21.92 5.12 -2.23
N GLN A 18 -22.97 4.47 -2.72
CA GLN A 18 -23.62 3.36 -2.02
C GLN A 18 -23.27 2.07 -2.76
N ARG A 19 -22.84 1.07 -2.00
CA ARG A 19 -22.55 -0.26 -2.56
C ARG A 19 -23.81 -0.83 -3.21
N PRO A 20 -23.78 -1.10 -4.54
CA PRO A 20 -24.91 -1.75 -5.19
C PRO A 20 -25.15 -3.15 -4.62
N GLU A 21 -26.41 -3.61 -4.64
CA GLU A 21 -26.75 -4.98 -4.28
C GLU A 21 -26.01 -5.96 -5.19
N GLY A 22 -25.41 -7.00 -4.59
CA GLY A 22 -24.62 -8.00 -5.31
C GLY A 22 -23.21 -7.54 -5.74
N PHE A 23 -22.80 -6.30 -5.45
CA PHE A 23 -21.44 -5.86 -5.73
C PHE A 23 -20.47 -6.49 -4.73
N GLU A 24 -19.64 -7.40 -5.22
CA GLU A 24 -18.63 -8.08 -4.41
C GLU A 24 -17.23 -7.74 -4.93
N ARG A 25 -16.35 -7.35 -4.02
CA ARG A 25 -14.92 -7.12 -4.24
C ARG A 25 -14.14 -7.60 -3.03
N PHE A 26 -12.85 -7.81 -3.23
CA PHE A 26 -11.93 -8.21 -2.17
C PHE A 26 -11.88 -7.17 -1.05
N THR A 27 -11.47 -7.62 0.12
CA THR A 27 -11.05 -6.74 1.19
C THR A 27 -9.54 -6.85 1.34
N TRP A 28 -8.86 -5.72 1.25
CA TRP A 28 -7.43 -5.56 1.47
C TRP A 28 -7.21 -4.97 2.86
N ASP A 29 -7.40 -5.81 3.85
CA ASP A 29 -7.13 -5.47 5.24
C ASP A 29 -5.82 -6.13 5.73
N PHE A 30 -5.55 -6.02 7.02
CA PHE A 30 -4.35 -6.60 7.62
C PHE A 30 -4.28 -8.12 7.38
N GLU A 31 -5.38 -8.85 7.57
CA GLU A 31 -5.41 -10.31 7.41
C GLU A 31 -5.22 -10.74 5.94
N ALA A 32 -5.84 -10.02 5.02
CA ALA A 32 -5.65 -10.27 3.59
C ALA A 32 -4.22 -9.96 3.11
N ALA A 33 -3.55 -9.00 3.76
CA ALA A 33 -2.19 -8.58 3.39
C ALA A 33 -1.11 -9.42 4.10
N LEU A 34 -1.18 -9.58 5.42
CA LEU A 34 -0.09 -10.14 6.24
C LEU A 34 -0.53 -11.28 7.16
N GLY A 35 -1.80 -11.68 7.13
CA GLY A 35 -2.31 -12.83 7.88
C GLY A 35 -1.76 -14.17 7.39
N GLU A 36 -2.06 -15.24 8.10
CA GLU A 36 -1.56 -16.59 7.77
C GLU A 36 -2.08 -17.12 6.42
N SER A 37 -3.25 -16.64 5.97
CA SER A 37 -3.87 -16.97 4.68
C SER A 37 -3.90 -15.75 3.74
N SER A 38 -2.84 -14.92 3.79
CA SER A 38 -2.75 -13.73 2.95
C SER A 38 -2.81 -14.05 1.46
N ARG A 39 -3.37 -13.11 0.66
CA ARG A 39 -3.71 -13.33 -0.75
C ARG A 39 -2.51 -13.67 -1.64
N TRP A 40 -1.37 -13.06 -1.39
CA TRP A 40 -0.16 -13.22 -2.21
C TRP A 40 0.93 -14.06 -1.53
N GLY A 41 0.54 -14.88 -0.55
CA GLY A 41 1.47 -15.71 0.20
C GLY A 41 1.92 -15.06 1.50
N ARG A 42 2.66 -15.82 2.30
CA ARG A 42 3.10 -15.34 3.61
C ARG A 42 4.42 -14.57 3.50
N TRP A 43 4.53 -13.45 4.17
CA TRP A 43 5.78 -12.66 4.21
C TRP A 43 6.97 -13.48 4.77
N ARG A 44 6.68 -14.47 5.64
CA ARG A 44 7.70 -15.38 6.22
C ARG A 44 8.35 -16.29 5.18
N ASP A 45 7.69 -16.51 4.04
CA ASP A 45 8.18 -17.34 2.94
C ASP A 45 8.90 -16.49 1.87
N GLY A 46 9.18 -15.21 2.15
CA GLY A 46 9.92 -14.32 1.28
C GLY A 46 11.31 -14.84 0.95
N LEU A 47 11.83 -14.48 -0.25
CA LEU A 47 13.14 -14.94 -0.70
C LEU A 47 14.26 -14.43 0.23
N GLY A 48 15.19 -15.31 0.60
CA GLY A 48 16.34 -14.94 1.43
C GLY A 48 16.00 -14.65 2.89
N MET A 49 14.87 -15.18 3.40
CA MET A 49 14.55 -15.10 4.82
C MET A 49 15.55 -15.87 5.67
N ASP A 50 15.90 -15.29 6.81
CA ASP A 50 16.70 -15.88 7.88
C ASP A 50 16.09 -15.54 9.25
N ALA A 51 16.67 -16.07 10.32
CA ALA A 51 16.14 -15.88 11.68
C ALA A 51 16.11 -14.41 12.12
N MET A 52 17.10 -13.60 11.72
CA MET A 52 17.16 -12.18 12.04
C MET A 52 16.04 -11.40 11.33
N LYS A 53 15.81 -11.67 10.04
CA LYS A 53 14.74 -11.03 9.27
C LYS A 53 13.36 -11.47 9.76
N LEU A 54 13.19 -12.76 10.12
CA LEU A 54 11.93 -13.26 10.68
C LEU A 54 11.57 -12.55 11.99
N ASP A 55 12.53 -12.34 12.89
CA ASP A 55 12.31 -11.59 14.13
C ASP A 55 11.97 -10.12 13.84
N LEU A 56 12.80 -9.44 13.05
CA LEU A 56 12.62 -8.02 12.74
C LEU A 56 11.29 -7.74 12.03
N PHE A 57 10.97 -8.54 11.01
CA PHE A 57 9.72 -8.37 10.26
C PHE A 57 8.52 -8.77 11.11
N GLY A 58 8.64 -9.79 11.98
CA GLY A 58 7.60 -10.19 12.91
C GLY A 58 7.20 -9.04 13.85
N ARG A 59 8.18 -8.40 14.50
CA ARG A 59 7.93 -7.21 15.34
C ARG A 59 7.31 -6.06 14.55
N THR A 60 7.73 -5.87 13.30
CA THR A 60 7.15 -4.86 12.42
C THR A 60 5.69 -5.18 12.10
N VAL A 61 5.37 -6.43 11.79
CA VAL A 61 4.00 -6.91 11.51
C VAL A 61 3.09 -6.73 12.73
N ASP A 62 3.58 -7.05 13.92
CA ASP A 62 2.80 -6.88 15.16
C ASP A 62 2.49 -5.39 15.40
N LEU A 63 3.47 -4.51 15.24
CA LEU A 63 3.26 -3.07 15.37
C LEU A 63 2.28 -2.53 14.31
N ILE A 64 2.36 -2.99 13.06
CA ILE A 64 1.39 -2.63 12.01
C ILE A 64 -0.01 -3.06 12.41
N ARG A 65 -0.19 -4.29 12.92
CA ARG A 65 -1.49 -4.80 13.39
C ARG A 65 -2.10 -3.90 14.46
N ASP A 66 -1.31 -3.55 15.47
CA ASP A 66 -1.76 -2.74 16.59
C ASP A 66 -2.16 -1.33 16.14
N ARG A 67 -1.36 -0.71 15.28
CA ARG A 67 -1.64 0.60 14.74
C ARG A 67 -2.89 0.62 13.87
N LEU A 68 -3.05 -0.35 12.93
CA LEU A 68 -4.23 -0.44 12.09
C LEU A 68 -5.50 -0.80 12.86
N THR A 69 -5.37 -1.57 13.95
CA THR A 69 -6.47 -1.84 14.89
C THR A 69 -6.92 -0.54 15.56
N SER A 70 -5.97 0.26 16.03
CA SER A 70 -6.25 1.56 16.66
C SER A 70 -6.77 2.59 15.66
N TYR A 71 -6.27 2.60 14.44
CA TYR A 71 -6.73 3.48 13.36
C TYR A 71 -8.18 3.19 12.95
N GLY A 72 -8.58 1.91 12.96
CA GLY A 72 -9.94 1.47 12.71
C GLY A 72 -10.36 1.50 11.25
N ARG A 73 -11.66 1.22 11.02
CA ARG A 73 -12.26 1.08 9.67
C ARG A 73 -13.56 1.89 9.55
N GLY A 74 -13.59 3.10 10.10
CA GLY A 74 -14.73 3.99 9.93
C GLY A 74 -14.98 4.32 8.45
N PRO A 75 -16.20 4.67 8.06
CA PRO A 75 -16.57 4.99 6.68
C PRO A 75 -15.84 6.23 6.15
N ASP A 76 -15.28 7.03 7.04
CA ASP A 76 -14.44 8.19 6.75
C ASP A 76 -13.04 7.82 6.27
N ARG A 77 -12.58 6.58 6.46
CA ARG A 77 -11.21 6.13 6.16
C ARG A 77 -11.11 4.78 5.49
N PHE A 78 -12.20 4.03 5.36
CA PHE A 78 -12.23 2.69 4.79
C PHE A 78 -13.39 2.55 3.81
N GLY A 79 -13.11 2.09 2.58
CA GLY A 79 -14.11 1.92 1.53
C GLY A 79 -13.47 1.38 0.25
N LEU A 80 -14.14 1.59 -0.88
CA LEU A 80 -13.62 1.15 -2.17
C LEU A 80 -12.38 1.96 -2.55
N ALA A 81 -11.28 1.28 -2.83
CA ALA A 81 -9.99 1.83 -3.23
C ALA A 81 -9.41 1.05 -4.41
N HIS A 82 -8.41 1.60 -5.09
CA HIS A 82 -7.75 0.94 -6.22
C HIS A 82 -6.91 -0.25 -5.76
N CYS A 83 -6.24 -0.13 -4.64
CA CYS A 83 -5.40 -1.13 -3.97
C CYS A 83 -4.12 -1.55 -4.73
N ASP A 84 -3.91 -1.08 -5.96
CA ASP A 84 -2.67 -1.24 -6.72
C ASP A 84 -2.33 0.01 -7.56
N LEU A 85 -2.46 1.20 -6.97
CA LEU A 85 -2.24 2.50 -7.63
C LEU A 85 -0.74 2.79 -7.85
N ARG A 86 0.01 1.81 -8.31
CA ARG A 86 1.46 1.95 -8.57
C ARG A 86 1.72 2.76 -9.85
N LEU A 87 2.91 3.33 -9.97
CA LEU A 87 3.27 4.18 -11.12
C LEU A 87 3.08 3.49 -12.47
N ALA A 88 3.27 2.16 -12.55
CA ALA A 88 3.05 1.39 -13.78
C ALA A 88 1.59 1.35 -14.23
N ASN A 89 0.64 1.62 -13.32
CA ASN A 89 -0.80 1.64 -13.59
C ASN A 89 -1.31 3.07 -13.88
N LEU A 90 -0.40 4.02 -14.07
CA LEU A 90 -0.70 5.42 -14.40
C LEU A 90 -0.24 5.73 -15.82
N LEU A 91 -1.17 6.02 -16.71
CA LEU A 91 -0.89 6.46 -18.07
C LEU A 91 -0.97 7.98 -18.17
N VAL A 92 0.07 8.62 -18.73
CA VAL A 92 0.08 10.06 -18.97
C VAL A 92 -0.12 10.32 -20.45
N HIS A 93 -1.18 11.05 -20.80
CA HIS A 93 -1.47 11.46 -22.16
C HIS A 93 -2.00 12.90 -22.16
N GLU A 94 -1.41 13.77 -22.97
CA GLU A 94 -1.78 15.19 -23.09
C GLU A 94 -1.91 15.91 -21.73
N GLY A 95 -0.98 15.66 -20.82
CA GLY A 95 -0.97 16.27 -19.49
C GLY A 95 -2.04 15.74 -18.52
N ARG A 96 -2.79 14.70 -18.91
CA ARG A 96 -3.77 14.02 -18.09
C ARG A 96 -3.24 12.67 -17.63
N VAL A 97 -3.55 12.28 -16.38
CA VAL A 97 -3.29 10.94 -15.87
C VAL A 97 -4.56 10.12 -16.00
N LYS A 98 -4.41 8.90 -16.50
CA LYS A 98 -5.45 7.88 -16.51
C LYS A 98 -4.98 6.70 -15.67
N VAL A 99 -5.85 6.21 -14.82
CA VAL A 99 -5.62 5.02 -14.01
C VAL A 99 -6.13 3.81 -14.77
N ILE A 100 -5.36 2.73 -14.75
CA ILE A 100 -5.70 1.43 -15.36
C ILE A 100 -5.47 0.31 -14.35
N ASP A 101 -5.87 -0.89 -14.70
CA ASP A 101 -5.63 -2.11 -13.92
C ASP A 101 -6.37 -2.12 -12.57
N PHE A 102 -7.70 -2.25 -12.65
CA PHE A 102 -8.60 -2.31 -11.49
C PHE A 102 -8.81 -3.73 -10.96
N ASP A 103 -7.99 -4.69 -11.35
CA ASP A 103 -8.19 -6.10 -10.97
C ASP A 103 -8.11 -6.30 -9.46
N ASP A 104 -7.24 -5.58 -8.78
CA ASP A 104 -7.10 -5.58 -7.33
C ASP A 104 -8.00 -4.58 -6.61
N CYS A 105 -8.81 -3.80 -7.34
CA CYS A 105 -9.74 -2.85 -6.73
C CYS A 105 -10.63 -3.55 -5.71
N GLY A 106 -10.71 -2.99 -4.50
CA GLY A 106 -11.44 -3.63 -3.40
C GLY A 106 -11.62 -2.70 -2.21
N PHE A 107 -12.11 -3.26 -1.11
CA PHE A 107 -12.33 -2.51 0.12
C PHE A 107 -11.03 -2.43 0.92
N SER A 108 -10.56 -1.21 1.17
CA SER A 108 -9.34 -0.94 1.94
C SER A 108 -9.40 0.44 2.60
N TRP A 109 -8.37 0.79 3.35
CA TRP A 109 -8.16 2.16 3.81
C TRP A 109 -7.82 3.06 2.64
N TYR A 110 -8.42 4.25 2.57
CA TYR A 110 -8.16 5.18 1.46
C TYR A 110 -6.69 5.58 1.35
N MET A 111 -5.98 5.74 2.47
CA MET A 111 -4.55 6.06 2.48
C MET A 111 -3.67 4.88 2.05
N TYR A 112 -4.22 3.68 1.87
CA TYR A 112 -3.49 2.55 1.29
C TYR A 112 -3.10 2.80 -0.17
N ASP A 113 -3.88 3.56 -0.94
CA ASP A 113 -3.52 3.92 -2.31
C ASP A 113 -2.27 4.82 -2.37
N ALA A 114 -2.05 5.70 -1.38
CA ALA A 114 -0.79 6.44 -1.26
C ALA A 114 0.40 5.48 -1.06
N ALA A 115 0.22 4.41 -0.31
CA ALA A 115 1.24 3.40 -0.10
C ALA A 115 1.50 2.55 -1.36
N THR A 116 0.44 2.18 -2.10
CA THR A 116 0.60 1.40 -3.33
C THR A 116 1.33 2.18 -4.42
N LEU A 117 1.20 3.52 -4.45
CA LEU A 117 1.98 4.40 -5.32
C LEU A 117 3.48 4.23 -5.12
N MET A 118 3.90 3.91 -3.89
CA MET A 118 5.30 3.74 -3.51
C MET A 118 5.86 2.35 -3.84
N SER A 119 5.02 1.40 -4.28
CA SER A 119 5.43 0.02 -4.54
C SER A 119 6.73 -0.05 -5.33
N PHE A 120 7.74 -0.73 -4.75
CA PHE A 120 9.10 -0.93 -5.27
C PHE A 120 10.04 0.29 -5.18
N TYR A 121 9.56 1.47 -4.77
CA TYR A 121 10.35 2.71 -4.68
C TYR A 121 10.56 3.18 -3.23
N GLU A 122 10.01 2.47 -2.24
CA GLU A 122 9.96 2.88 -0.83
C GLU A 122 11.35 3.16 -0.24
N HIS A 123 12.38 2.49 -0.75
CA HIS A 123 13.77 2.61 -0.32
C HIS A 123 14.54 3.77 -0.98
N LEU A 124 13.93 4.45 -1.96
CA LEU A 124 14.60 5.54 -2.69
C LEU A 124 14.48 6.88 -1.95
N PRO A 125 15.50 7.74 -2.01
CA PRO A 125 15.48 9.05 -1.33
C PRO A 125 14.33 9.97 -1.77
N GLY A 126 13.84 9.84 -3.00
CA GLY A 126 12.73 10.63 -3.54
C GLY A 126 11.33 10.14 -3.14
N ALA A 127 11.24 9.01 -2.48
CA ALA A 127 9.99 8.38 -2.10
C ALA A 127 9.04 9.29 -1.30
N PRO A 128 9.47 10.02 -0.27
CA PRO A 128 8.58 10.90 0.47
C PRO A 128 7.92 11.99 -0.40
N GLY A 129 8.66 12.54 -1.37
CA GLY A 129 8.14 13.57 -2.28
C GLY A 129 6.98 13.07 -3.15
N LEU A 130 6.94 11.79 -3.51
CA LEU A 130 5.80 11.22 -4.24
C LEU A 130 4.52 11.24 -3.39
N ILE A 131 4.63 10.91 -2.10
CA ILE A 131 3.50 10.94 -1.17
C ILE A 131 3.01 12.38 -0.97
N GLU A 132 3.92 13.35 -0.83
CA GLU A 132 3.58 14.77 -0.69
C GLU A 132 2.78 15.27 -1.90
N HIS A 133 3.25 15.04 -3.12
CA HIS A 133 2.54 15.42 -4.35
C HIS A 133 1.18 14.70 -4.48
N TRP A 134 1.11 13.42 -4.08
CA TRP A 134 -0.16 12.69 -4.06
C TRP A 134 -1.15 13.33 -3.08
N LEU A 135 -0.70 13.66 -1.87
CA LEU A 135 -1.53 14.34 -0.85
C LEU A 135 -1.99 15.72 -1.30
N GLU A 136 -1.13 16.50 -1.98
CA GLU A 136 -1.53 17.80 -2.54
C GLU A 136 -2.73 17.65 -3.46
N GLY A 137 -2.67 16.69 -4.38
CA GLY A 137 -3.79 16.41 -5.28
C GLY A 137 -5.01 15.84 -4.54
N TYR A 138 -4.81 14.89 -3.63
CA TYR A 138 -5.90 14.27 -2.88
C TYR A 138 -6.69 15.29 -2.06
N ARG A 139 -6.02 16.27 -1.46
CA ARG A 139 -6.64 17.37 -0.70
C ARG A 139 -7.50 18.31 -1.54
N THR A 140 -7.37 18.31 -2.86
CA THR A 140 -8.27 19.09 -3.74
C THR A 140 -9.68 18.51 -3.80
N VAL A 141 -9.82 17.21 -3.48
CA VAL A 141 -11.07 16.46 -3.58
C VAL A 141 -11.63 16.14 -2.18
N ARG A 142 -10.76 15.80 -1.24
CA ARG A 142 -11.14 15.42 0.12
C ARG A 142 -10.13 15.95 1.14
N ALA A 143 -10.64 16.49 2.25
CA ALA A 143 -9.78 16.83 3.37
C ALA A 143 -9.11 15.56 3.94
N VAL A 144 -7.83 15.68 4.27
CA VAL A 144 -7.03 14.63 4.93
C VAL A 144 -6.72 15.09 6.33
N ALA A 145 -7.21 14.37 7.33
CA ALA A 145 -6.87 14.64 8.71
C ALA A 145 -5.40 14.31 8.99
N LYS A 146 -4.78 15.04 9.91
CA LYS A 146 -3.39 14.80 10.30
C LYS A 146 -3.13 13.34 10.73
N ALA A 147 -4.07 12.74 11.44
CA ALA A 147 -3.99 11.34 11.85
C ALA A 147 -3.99 10.36 10.66
N GLU A 148 -4.66 10.70 9.55
CA GLU A 148 -4.63 9.89 8.33
C GLU A 148 -3.26 9.97 7.65
N GLU A 149 -2.70 11.18 7.57
CA GLU A 149 -1.38 11.43 7.00
C GLU A 149 -0.26 10.75 7.83
N GLU A 150 -0.35 10.84 9.16
CA GLU A 150 0.59 10.22 10.09
C GLU A 150 0.59 8.69 10.01
N GLU A 151 -0.49 8.08 9.47
CA GLU A 151 -0.61 6.64 9.31
C GLU A 151 -0.11 6.11 7.95
N ILE A 152 0.13 6.97 6.96
CA ILE A 152 0.65 6.56 5.64
C ILE A 152 1.91 5.67 5.74
N PRO A 153 2.90 5.96 6.59
CA PRO A 153 4.06 5.08 6.76
C PRO A 153 3.71 3.66 7.19
N THR A 154 2.62 3.45 7.94
CA THR A 154 2.14 2.12 8.32
C THR A 154 1.58 1.38 7.10
N PHE A 155 0.84 2.07 6.24
CA PHE A 155 0.36 1.49 4.99
C PHE A 155 1.50 1.19 4.02
N VAL A 156 2.54 2.02 3.97
CA VAL A 156 3.76 1.75 3.19
C VAL A 156 4.44 0.47 3.66
N MET A 157 4.57 0.28 4.98
CA MET A 157 5.17 -0.95 5.53
C MET A 157 4.28 -2.18 5.35
N LEU A 158 2.94 -2.03 5.47
CA LEU A 158 1.97 -3.08 5.17
C LEU A 158 2.15 -3.55 3.72
N ARG A 159 2.18 -2.60 2.76
CA ARG A 159 2.39 -2.90 1.34
C ARG A 159 3.76 -3.52 1.08
N ARG A 160 4.82 -3.00 1.68
CA ARG A 160 6.18 -3.51 1.51
C ARG A 160 6.30 -4.98 1.92
N LEU A 161 5.76 -5.35 3.07
CA LEU A 161 5.81 -6.73 3.55
C LEU A 161 4.90 -7.67 2.76
N LEU A 162 3.74 -7.18 2.28
CA LEU A 162 2.91 -7.90 1.31
C LEU A 162 3.69 -8.18 0.02
N LEU A 163 4.48 -7.21 -0.48
CA LEU A 163 5.30 -7.38 -1.67
C LEU A 163 6.49 -8.33 -1.45
N VAL A 164 7.03 -8.44 -0.22
CA VAL A 164 8.00 -9.50 0.12
C VAL A 164 7.39 -10.88 -0.09
N ALA A 165 6.13 -11.08 0.32
CA ALA A 165 5.40 -12.32 0.05
C ALA A 165 5.16 -12.54 -1.44
N TRP A 166 4.75 -11.47 -2.16
CA TRP A 166 4.47 -11.53 -3.60
C TRP A 166 5.72 -11.92 -4.40
N VAL A 167 6.87 -11.34 -4.11
CA VAL A 167 8.14 -11.70 -4.77
C VAL A 167 8.47 -13.18 -4.58
N GLY A 168 8.22 -13.74 -3.40
CA GLY A 168 8.42 -15.16 -3.12
C GLY A 168 7.44 -16.07 -3.86
N SER A 169 6.17 -15.70 -3.90
CA SER A 169 5.09 -16.53 -4.48
C SER A 169 4.97 -16.41 -6.00
N HIS A 170 5.52 -15.37 -6.63
CA HIS A 170 5.46 -15.11 -8.08
C HIS A 170 6.86 -15.13 -8.72
N ALA A 171 7.72 -16.04 -8.24
CA ALA A 171 9.12 -16.16 -8.68
C ALA A 171 9.29 -16.44 -10.18
N GLU A 172 8.23 -16.87 -10.87
CA GLU A 172 8.19 -17.06 -12.32
C GLU A 172 8.05 -15.75 -13.13
N SER A 173 7.60 -14.65 -12.49
CA SER A 173 7.45 -13.36 -13.18
C SER A 173 8.79 -12.65 -13.35
N ASP A 174 8.94 -11.90 -14.45
CA ASP A 174 10.18 -11.15 -14.73
C ASP A 174 10.48 -10.12 -13.65
N LEU A 175 9.45 -9.45 -13.13
CA LEU A 175 9.60 -8.47 -12.07
C LEU A 175 10.09 -9.11 -10.77
N ALA A 176 9.47 -10.20 -10.33
CA ALA A 176 9.89 -10.89 -9.10
C ALA A 176 11.33 -11.43 -9.22
N ARG A 177 11.70 -11.98 -10.40
CA ARG A 177 13.09 -12.41 -10.67
C ARG A 177 14.07 -11.24 -10.59
N SER A 178 13.73 -10.09 -11.15
CA SER A 178 14.59 -8.89 -11.12
C SER A 178 14.79 -8.33 -9.72
N LEU A 179 13.79 -8.43 -8.86
CA LEU A 179 13.84 -7.98 -7.47
C LEU A 179 14.61 -8.96 -6.58
N GLY A 180 14.32 -10.24 -6.70
CA GLY A 180 15.02 -11.34 -6.03
C GLY A 180 15.16 -11.14 -4.51
N VAL A 181 16.22 -11.71 -3.95
CA VAL A 181 16.60 -11.62 -2.53
C VAL A 181 16.86 -10.16 -2.10
N ALA A 182 17.39 -9.34 -3.01
CA ALA A 182 17.73 -7.94 -2.72
C ALA A 182 16.51 -7.13 -2.21
N PHE A 183 15.30 -7.46 -2.66
CA PHE A 183 14.09 -6.80 -2.20
C PHE A 183 13.83 -7.06 -0.70
N THR A 184 14.01 -8.30 -0.26
CA THR A 184 13.91 -8.69 1.15
C THR A 184 15.02 -8.03 1.99
N ASP A 185 16.25 -8.00 1.50
CA ASP A 185 17.39 -7.37 2.19
C ASP A 185 17.19 -5.86 2.38
N GLN A 186 16.71 -5.15 1.36
CA GLN A 186 16.37 -3.72 1.44
C GLN A 186 15.25 -3.45 2.46
N THR A 187 14.33 -4.40 2.65
CA THR A 187 13.22 -4.28 3.60
C THR A 187 13.70 -4.22 5.06
N VAL A 188 14.87 -4.78 5.38
CA VAL A 188 15.48 -4.72 6.72
C VAL A 188 15.68 -3.27 7.20
N GLY A 189 16.20 -2.40 6.34
CA GLY A 189 16.40 -0.98 6.64
C GLY A 189 15.08 -0.26 6.89
N LEU A 190 14.07 -0.54 6.09
CA LEU A 190 12.73 0.05 6.20
C LEU A 190 12.04 -0.38 7.51
N CYS A 191 12.05 -1.68 7.83
CA CYS A 191 11.50 -2.20 9.10
C CYS A 191 12.20 -1.57 10.31
N SER A 192 13.53 -1.49 10.28
CA SER A 192 14.31 -0.88 11.36
C SER A 192 13.97 0.61 11.55
N ALA A 193 13.78 1.35 10.46
CA ALA A 193 13.37 2.76 10.51
C ALA A 193 11.94 2.92 11.05
N TYR A 194 11.03 2.06 10.62
CA TYR A 194 9.64 2.07 11.08
C TYR A 194 9.51 1.78 12.57
N LEU A 195 10.20 0.73 13.07
CA LEU A 195 10.22 0.40 14.49
C LEU A 195 10.84 1.51 15.35
N ARG A 196 11.89 2.20 14.86
CA ARG A 196 12.45 3.37 15.59
C ARG A 196 11.49 4.54 15.69
N ARG A 197 10.61 4.70 14.71
CA ARG A 197 9.66 5.82 14.65
C ARG A 197 8.43 5.58 15.51
N PHE A 198 7.94 4.36 15.60
CA PHE A 198 6.61 4.05 16.11
C PHE A 198 6.59 2.99 17.24
N GLY A 199 7.70 2.27 17.46
CA GLY A 199 7.86 1.24 18.49
C GLY A 199 8.35 1.72 19.82
#